data_c27f1f6fb9dc508fdebcd44b2148ed6c
#
_entry.id   c27f1f6fb9dc508fdebcd44b2148ed6c
#
_cell.length_a   1.000
_cell.length_b   1.000
_cell.length_c   1.000
_cell.angle_alpha   90.00
_cell.angle_beta   90.00
_cell.angle_gamma   90.00
#
_symmetry.space_group_name_H-M   'P 1'
#
loop_
_entity.id
_entity.type
_entity.pdbx_description
1 polymer ?
#
loop_
_entity_poly.entity_id
_entity_poly.type
_entity_poly.pdbx_seq_one_letter_code
_entity_poly.pdbx_strand_id
1 'polypeptide(L)'
;MNTKIRYGLSAAVLALIGAGASAPQILDQFLDEKEGNHTMAYRDGSGIWTICRGATVVDGKTVFPNMKLSKEKCDQVNAIERDKALAWVERNIKVPL
;
A
#
# COMPACT_ATOMS: atom_id res chain seq x y z
N MET A 1 -1.53 -27.40 0.43
CA MET A 1 -1.91 -25.99 0.38
C MET A 1 -2.33 -25.63 -1.04
N ASN A 2 -3.37 -24.85 -1.18
CA ASN A 2 -3.81 -24.40 -2.50
C ASN A 2 -2.73 -23.52 -3.15
N THR A 3 -2.35 -23.84 -4.39
CA THR A 3 -1.32 -23.11 -5.10
C THR A 3 -1.67 -21.64 -5.32
N LYS A 4 -2.96 -21.31 -5.49
CA LYS A 4 -3.40 -19.92 -5.63
C LYS A 4 -3.15 -19.11 -4.39
N ILE A 5 -3.31 -19.70 -3.21
CA ILE A 5 -3.00 -19.03 -1.95
C ILE A 5 -1.50 -18.81 -1.83
N ARG A 6 -0.71 -19.78 -2.24
CA ARG A 6 0.76 -19.64 -2.22
C ARG A 6 1.22 -18.50 -3.12
N TYR A 7 0.60 -18.36 -4.28
CA TYR A 7 0.96 -17.29 -5.22
C TYR A 7 0.43 -15.92 -4.78
N GLY A 8 -0.55 -15.88 -3.89
CA GLY A 8 -1.05 -14.63 -3.33
C GLY A 8 -0.10 -13.98 -2.34
N LEU A 9 0.85 -14.77 -1.80
CA LEU A 9 1.83 -14.29 -0.81
C LEU A 9 3.23 -14.57 -1.35
N SER A 10 4.02 -13.52 -1.47
CA SER A 10 5.40 -13.65 -1.91
C SER A 10 6.28 -14.28 -0.84
N ALA A 11 7.47 -14.71 -1.25
CA ALA A 11 8.48 -15.19 -0.31
C ALA A 11 8.87 -14.12 0.69
N ALA A 12 8.92 -12.85 0.26
CA ALA A 12 9.27 -11.74 1.15
C ALA A 12 8.20 -11.53 2.22
N VAL A 13 6.92 -11.59 1.86
CA VAL A 13 5.82 -11.48 2.82
C VAL A 13 5.84 -12.65 3.79
N LEU A 14 6.04 -13.86 3.29
CA LEU A 14 6.12 -15.05 4.13
C LEU A 14 7.30 -14.98 5.10
N ALA A 15 8.44 -14.45 4.65
CA ALA A 15 9.60 -14.27 5.50
C ALA A 15 9.32 -13.28 6.64
N LEU A 16 8.61 -12.18 6.34
CA LEU A 16 8.22 -11.22 7.37
C LEU A 16 7.28 -11.84 8.40
N ILE A 17 6.32 -12.62 7.96
CA ILE A 17 5.41 -13.34 8.87
C ILE A 17 6.20 -14.30 9.76
N GLY A 18 7.11 -15.08 9.18
CA GLY A 18 7.94 -16.00 9.91
C GLY A 18 8.89 -15.32 10.91
N ALA A 19 9.32 -14.11 10.61
CA ALA A 19 10.20 -13.31 11.48
C ALA A 19 9.42 -12.57 12.58
N GLY A 20 8.10 -12.67 12.61
CA GLY A 20 7.29 -11.98 13.62
C GLY A 20 7.13 -10.49 13.35
N ALA A 21 7.21 -10.06 12.09
CA ALA A 21 7.03 -8.67 11.72
C ALA A 21 5.63 -8.17 12.10
N SER A 22 5.51 -6.88 12.34
CA SER A 22 4.24 -6.24 12.69
C SER A 22 3.27 -6.28 11.50
N ALA A 23 1.96 -6.18 11.78
CA ALA A 23 0.95 -6.11 10.74
C ALA A 23 1.20 -4.96 9.75
N PRO A 24 1.57 -3.74 10.18
CA PRO A 24 1.93 -2.67 9.24
C PRO A 24 3.09 -3.03 8.32
N GLN A 25 4.12 -3.69 8.82
CA GLN A 25 5.28 -4.10 8.00
C GLN A 25 4.87 -5.12 6.94
N ILE A 26 4.08 -6.11 7.33
CA ILE A 26 3.60 -7.14 6.40
C ILE A 26 2.70 -6.51 5.34
N LEU A 27 1.81 -5.61 5.75
CA LEU A 27 0.90 -4.93 4.85
C LEU A 27 1.65 -4.04 3.85
N ASP A 28 2.67 -3.31 4.31
CA ASP A 28 3.51 -2.48 3.44
C ASP A 28 4.17 -3.32 2.35
N GLN A 29 4.75 -4.45 2.71
CA GLN A 29 5.40 -5.32 1.74
C GLN A 29 4.38 -5.89 0.75
N PHE A 30 3.23 -6.33 1.25
CA PHE A 30 2.17 -6.87 0.40
C PHE A 30 1.66 -5.83 -0.59
N LEU A 31 1.39 -4.62 -0.12
CA LEU A 31 0.89 -3.54 -0.98
C LEU A 31 1.92 -3.08 -2.00
N ASP A 32 3.20 -3.01 -1.62
CA ASP A 32 4.26 -2.68 -2.57
C ASP A 32 4.30 -3.68 -3.73
N GLU A 33 4.12 -4.94 -3.44
CA GLU A 33 4.14 -5.99 -4.47
C GLU A 33 2.89 -5.96 -5.34
N LYS A 34 1.74 -5.60 -4.78
CA LYS A 34 0.47 -5.58 -5.53
C LYS A 34 0.29 -4.31 -6.34
N GLU A 35 0.55 -3.16 -5.73
CA GLU A 35 0.27 -1.85 -6.35
C GLU A 35 1.49 -1.26 -7.06
N GLY A 36 2.69 -1.69 -6.68
CA GLY A 36 3.90 -1.02 -7.08
C GLY A 36 4.08 0.29 -6.32
N ASN A 37 5.27 0.86 -6.42
CA ASN A 37 5.57 2.13 -5.77
C ASN A 37 6.13 3.10 -6.79
N HIS A 38 5.27 3.94 -7.35
CA HIS A 38 5.60 4.82 -8.46
C HIS A 38 5.95 6.21 -7.96
N THR A 39 7.19 6.64 -8.21
CA THR A 39 7.63 7.98 -7.83
C THR A 39 7.16 9.07 -8.78
N MET A 40 6.61 8.69 -9.92
CA MET A 40 6.03 9.62 -10.89
C MET A 40 4.54 9.30 -11.08
N ALA A 41 3.72 10.36 -11.16
CA ALA A 41 2.28 10.20 -11.34
C ALA A 41 1.97 9.41 -12.62
N TYR A 42 0.97 8.56 -12.53
CA TYR A 42 0.47 7.76 -13.65
C TYR A 42 -1.05 7.73 -13.59
N ARG A 43 -1.68 7.39 -14.70
CA ARG A 43 -3.14 7.23 -14.74
C ARG A 43 -3.49 5.79 -14.44
N ASP A 44 -4.37 5.60 -13.48
CA ASP A 44 -4.84 4.24 -13.14
C ASP A 44 -5.86 3.74 -14.19
N GLY A 45 -6.40 2.54 -13.96
CA GLY A 45 -7.37 1.95 -14.88
C GLY A 45 -8.67 2.75 -15.04
N SER A 46 -8.97 3.65 -14.10
CA SER A 46 -10.12 4.54 -14.15
C SER A 46 -9.80 5.91 -14.73
N GLY A 47 -8.55 6.14 -15.13
CA GLY A 47 -8.10 7.41 -15.67
C GLY A 47 -7.79 8.45 -14.62
N ILE A 48 -7.70 8.08 -13.35
CA ILE A 48 -7.39 8.99 -12.25
C ILE A 48 -5.87 9.09 -12.07
N TRP A 49 -5.35 10.29 -11.94
CA TRP A 49 -3.93 10.49 -11.67
C TRP A 49 -3.59 10.00 -10.27
N THR A 50 -2.59 9.14 -10.21
CA THR A 50 -2.22 8.36 -9.02
C THR A 50 -0.71 8.40 -8.86
N ILE A 51 -0.20 8.27 -7.64
CA ILE A 51 1.24 8.24 -7.40
C ILE A 51 1.53 7.31 -6.22
N CYS A 52 2.78 6.93 -6.09
CA CYS A 52 3.23 6.03 -5.04
C CYS A 52 2.51 4.68 -5.13
N ARG A 53 1.88 4.22 -4.06
CA ARG A 53 1.13 2.95 -4.06
C ARG A 53 -0.38 3.15 -4.22
N GLY A 54 -0.78 4.02 -5.12
CA GLY A 54 -2.19 4.25 -5.37
C GLY A 54 -2.75 5.50 -4.70
N ALA A 55 -1.90 6.40 -4.22
CA ALA A 55 -2.34 7.65 -3.63
C ALA A 55 -2.87 8.60 -4.71
N THR A 56 -4.02 9.20 -4.46
CA THR A 56 -4.62 10.19 -5.35
C THR A 56 -4.54 11.59 -4.78
N VAL A 57 -4.14 11.73 -3.53
CA VAL A 57 -3.96 13.00 -2.83
C VAL A 57 -2.66 12.94 -2.04
N VAL A 58 -1.85 13.98 -2.14
CA VAL A 58 -0.58 14.12 -1.42
C VAL A 58 -0.54 15.48 -0.75
N ASP A 59 -0.35 15.51 0.55
CA ASP A 59 -0.29 16.74 1.36
C ASP A 59 -1.51 17.64 1.12
N GLY A 60 -2.69 17.02 0.99
CA GLY A 60 -3.94 17.73 0.77
C GLY A 60 -4.17 18.20 -0.66
N LYS A 61 -3.27 17.89 -1.59
CA LYS A 61 -3.40 18.28 -3.00
C LYS A 61 -3.64 17.06 -3.87
N THR A 62 -4.58 17.18 -4.79
CA THR A 62 -4.85 16.12 -5.77
C THR A 62 -3.61 15.87 -6.63
N VAL A 63 -3.31 14.60 -6.87
CA VAL A 63 -2.20 14.24 -7.77
C VAL A 63 -2.47 14.78 -9.16
N PHE A 64 -1.46 15.39 -9.77
CA PHE A 64 -1.57 16.02 -11.09
C PHE A 64 -0.58 15.35 -12.07
N PRO A 65 -0.80 15.55 -13.39
CA PRO A 65 0.12 15.04 -14.39
C PRO A 65 1.55 15.54 -14.14
N ASN A 66 2.52 14.64 -14.31
CA ASN A 66 3.93 14.95 -14.12
C ASN A 66 4.36 15.21 -12.66
N MET A 67 3.47 14.97 -11.68
CA MET A 67 3.90 15.02 -10.28
C MET A 67 4.98 13.99 -10.06
N LYS A 68 6.06 14.40 -9.39
CA LYS A 68 7.19 13.52 -9.09
C LYS A 68 7.57 13.68 -7.63
N LEU A 69 7.73 12.58 -6.93
CA LEU A 69 8.12 12.55 -5.54
C LEU A 69 9.36 11.69 -5.37
N SER A 70 10.13 11.95 -4.30
CA SER A 70 11.23 11.06 -3.95
C SER A 70 10.69 9.74 -3.41
N LYS A 71 11.52 8.71 -3.39
CA LYS A 71 11.16 7.43 -2.79
C LYS A 71 10.77 7.61 -1.32
N GLU A 72 11.54 8.43 -0.59
CA GLU A 72 11.28 8.70 0.82
C GLU A 72 9.94 9.38 1.02
N LYS A 73 9.58 10.32 0.14
CA LYS A 73 8.27 10.98 0.22
C LYS A 73 7.15 10.00 -0.09
N CYS A 74 7.32 9.14 -1.07
CA CYS A 74 6.36 8.08 -1.36
C CYS A 74 6.19 7.13 -0.17
N ASP A 75 7.28 6.78 0.49
CA ASP A 75 7.21 5.93 1.69
C ASP A 75 6.37 6.59 2.79
N GLN A 76 6.52 7.91 2.98
CA GLN A 76 5.71 8.66 3.95
C GLN A 76 4.23 8.69 3.55
N VAL A 77 3.94 8.96 2.29
CA VAL A 77 2.57 8.98 1.75
C VAL A 77 1.92 7.61 1.92
N ASN A 78 2.65 6.56 1.57
CA ASN A 78 2.17 5.18 1.69
C ASN A 78 1.87 4.83 3.14
N ALA A 79 2.71 5.25 4.08
CA ALA A 79 2.50 4.98 5.51
C ALA A 79 1.24 5.68 6.01
N ILE A 80 1.00 6.92 5.61
CA ILE A 80 -0.21 7.65 5.98
C ILE A 80 -1.46 6.94 5.44
N GLU A 81 -1.45 6.54 4.18
CA GLU A 81 -2.57 5.85 3.57
C GLU A 81 -2.80 4.48 4.22
N ARG A 82 -1.74 3.74 4.53
CA ARG A 82 -1.83 2.48 5.26
C ARG A 82 -2.49 2.69 6.63
N ASP A 83 -2.06 3.70 7.37
CA ASP A 83 -2.57 3.96 8.71
C ASP A 83 -4.05 4.36 8.68
N LYS A 84 -4.46 5.12 7.66
CA LYS A 84 -5.88 5.44 7.45
C LYS A 84 -6.70 4.18 7.19
N ALA A 85 -6.18 3.28 6.37
CA ALA A 85 -6.87 2.02 6.05
C ALA A 85 -7.00 1.14 7.30
N LEU A 86 -5.95 1.02 8.10
CA LEU A 86 -5.99 0.26 9.35
C LEU A 86 -6.98 0.85 10.34
N ALA A 87 -6.99 2.17 10.48
CA ALA A 87 -7.94 2.85 11.37
C ALA A 87 -9.38 2.63 10.93
N TRP A 88 -9.62 2.64 9.60
CA TRP A 88 -10.94 2.34 9.06
C TRP A 88 -11.39 0.92 9.41
N VAL A 89 -10.50 -0.04 9.23
CA VAL A 89 -10.77 -1.44 9.57
C VAL A 89 -11.10 -1.60 11.05
N GLU A 90 -10.32 -0.99 11.92
CA GLU A 90 -10.55 -1.06 13.37
C GLU A 90 -11.91 -0.49 13.77
N ARG A 91 -12.39 0.56 13.08
CA ARG A 91 -13.67 1.19 13.40
C ARG A 91 -14.85 0.49 12.76
N ASN A 92 -14.68 -0.12 11.59
CA ASN A 92 -15.79 -0.61 10.78
C ASN A 92 -15.91 -2.13 10.77
N ILE A 93 -14.83 -2.84 11.03
CA ILE A 93 -14.83 -4.30 11.07
C ILE A 93 -14.65 -4.73 12.51
N LYS A 94 -15.77 -5.05 13.15
CA LYS A 94 -15.75 -5.57 14.52
C LYS A 94 -15.84 -7.09 14.43
N VAL A 95 -14.70 -7.73 14.61
CA VAL A 95 -14.65 -9.19 14.63
C VAL A 95 -14.80 -9.64 16.08
N PRO A 96 -15.78 -10.50 16.40
CA PRO A 96 -15.87 -11.08 17.75
C PRO A 96 -14.61 -11.89 18.01
N LEU A 97 -14.01 -11.64 19.14
CA LEU A 97 -12.85 -12.39 19.59
C LEU A 97 -13.27 -13.65 20.34
#